data_14b8bd09e532a9577aa42adcf0582998
#
_entry.id   14b8bd09e532a9577aa42adcf0582998
#
_cell.length_a   1.000
_cell.length_b   1.000
_cell.length_c   1.000
_cell.angle_alpha   90.00
_cell.angle_beta   90.00
_cell.angle_gamma   90.00
#
_symmetry.space_group_name_H-M   'P 1'
#
loop_
_entity.id
_entity.type
_entity.pdbx_description
1 polymer ?
#
loop_
_entity_poly.entity_id
_entity_poly.type
_entity_poly.pdbx_seq_one_letter_code
_entity_poly.pdbx_strand_id
1 'polypeptide(L)'
;MLRLLMLVSLLCGAPASGFAAGRECGGRERPDRPDGLAVSAESPLFTFGVVTDVHYSNVKETWAARRYAESGEKLREAVAAFNRAHVDFVVSLGDMIDGDIGSYAVIRPILEGSAAPVYKILGNHDYLGPYGSEEQRRVLEELGISEPYFSVVRNGYRLLFLDSNDISVYARAKESPEYAEAAALLDLLKRSGAANARQYNGAVGKAQREWMVRELARAESRGERVICFAHMPLMPPDGQFTLWNNGQIAALLQRYPCVRAFLAGHHHKGGAHRFGSVLHFIFQGMIEGPDNHYAIFEVYPDKLVIRGYGAQRDETLRWL
;
A
#
# COMPACT_ATOMS: atom_id res chain seq x y z
N MET A 1 -60.14 -6.04 -13.18
CA MET A 1 -60.21 -7.40 -13.73
C MET A 1 -58.81 -7.97 -13.65
N LEU A 2 -58.40 -9.00 -12.98
CA LEU A 2 -58.98 -10.15 -12.33
C LEU A 2 -57.93 -10.58 -11.27
N ARG A 3 -58.37 -10.76 -10.08
CA ARG A 3 -57.95 -11.52 -8.92
C ARG A 3 -57.57 -12.97 -9.22
N LEU A 4 -56.58 -13.48 -8.47
CA LEU A 4 -56.61 -14.79 -7.79
C LEU A 4 -55.34 -14.93 -7.00
N LEU A 5 -55.18 -14.90 -5.73
CA LEU A 5 -55.70 -15.53 -4.50
C LEU A 5 -55.40 -17.06 -4.41
N MET A 6 -54.85 -17.37 -3.26
CA MET A 6 -54.87 -18.62 -2.45
C MET A 6 -53.63 -19.48 -2.55
N LEU A 7 -53.12 -20.15 -1.51
CA LEU A 7 -53.52 -20.42 -0.10
C LEU A 7 -52.29 -20.98 0.63
N VAL A 8 -51.90 -20.54 1.76
CA VAL A 8 -51.87 -21.05 3.14
C VAL A 8 -51.73 -22.55 3.32
N SER A 9 -50.72 -22.98 4.08
CA SER A 9 -50.82 -24.04 5.07
C SER A 9 -49.83 -23.85 6.22
N LEU A 10 -50.37 -23.66 7.39
CA LEU A 10 -49.79 -23.76 8.75
C LEU A 10 -49.51 -25.22 9.10
N LEU A 11 -48.57 -25.41 10.03
CA LEU A 11 -48.63 -26.27 11.24
C LEU A 11 -47.28 -26.12 11.95
N CYS A 12 -47.18 -25.42 13.05
CA CYS A 12 -47.35 -25.79 14.47
C CYS A 12 -46.28 -26.78 14.97
N GLY A 13 -45.53 -26.34 15.98
CA GLY A 13 -44.82 -27.19 16.89
C GLY A 13 -43.66 -26.51 17.59
N ALA A 14 -43.87 -25.78 18.69
CA ALA A 14 -42.90 -25.56 19.75
C ALA A 14 -43.10 -26.62 20.84
N PRO A 15 -42.19 -26.91 21.76
CA PRO A 15 -41.77 -25.96 22.79
C PRO A 15 -40.27 -26.01 23.25
N ALA A 16 -39.89 -24.85 23.78
CA ALA A 16 -39.05 -24.49 24.91
C ALA A 16 -38.11 -25.51 25.58
N SER A 17 -36.87 -25.12 25.79
CA SER A 17 -36.26 -24.75 27.10
C SER A 17 -34.73 -24.94 27.04
N GLY A 18 -34.00 -24.05 27.68
CA GLY A 18 -32.63 -24.32 28.05
C GLY A 18 -31.67 -23.11 27.96
N PHE A 19 -31.65 -22.37 29.00
CA PHE A 19 -30.56 -21.53 29.54
C PHE A 19 -29.14 -21.81 29.03
N ALA A 20 -28.40 -20.76 28.86
CA ALA A 20 -27.20 -20.38 29.56
C ALA A 20 -25.98 -19.99 28.70
N ALA A 21 -25.40 -18.95 29.18
CA ALA A 21 -23.97 -18.65 29.27
C ALA A 21 -23.24 -18.07 28.06
N GLY A 22 -22.75 -16.90 28.33
CA GLY A 22 -21.75 -16.08 27.68
C GLY A 22 -20.76 -16.85 26.82
N ARG A 23 -20.61 -16.37 25.60
CA ARG A 23 -19.40 -16.65 24.82
C ARG A 23 -18.47 -15.46 24.94
N GLU A 24 -17.44 -15.67 25.74
CA GLU A 24 -16.23 -14.87 25.70
C GLU A 24 -15.74 -14.82 24.25
N CYS A 25 -15.40 -13.63 23.80
CA CYS A 25 -14.64 -13.44 22.57
C CYS A 25 -13.22 -13.98 22.78
N GLY A 26 -13.06 -15.29 22.57
CA GLY A 26 -11.77 -15.93 22.51
C GLY A 26 -11.05 -15.48 21.24
N GLY A 27 -10.03 -14.65 21.40
CA GLY A 27 -9.02 -14.46 20.38
C GLY A 27 -8.52 -15.82 19.92
N ARG A 28 -8.65 -16.11 18.63
CA ARG A 28 -8.03 -17.29 18.04
C ARG A 28 -6.52 -17.06 18.02
N GLU A 29 -5.82 -17.54 19.04
CA GLU A 29 -4.41 -17.86 18.90
C GLU A 29 -4.28 -18.82 17.72
N ARG A 30 -3.47 -18.47 16.73
CA ARG A 30 -3.10 -19.45 15.68
C ARG A 30 -2.38 -20.61 16.38
N PRO A 31 -2.75 -21.85 16.07
CA PRO A 31 -1.99 -22.99 16.57
C PRO A 31 -0.55 -22.89 16.09
N ASP A 32 0.39 -23.27 16.95
CA ASP A 32 1.80 -23.41 16.64
C ASP A 32 1.97 -24.08 15.29
N ARG A 33 2.81 -23.46 14.41
CA ARG A 33 3.07 -23.97 13.07
C ARG A 33 3.56 -25.42 13.16
N PRO A 34 3.03 -26.33 12.35
CA PRO A 34 3.67 -27.62 12.19
C PRO A 34 5.05 -27.41 11.57
N ASP A 35 6.09 -27.80 12.30
CA ASP A 35 7.46 -27.92 11.81
C ASP A 35 7.47 -28.92 10.65
N GLY A 36 7.56 -28.44 9.41
CA GLY A 36 7.50 -29.35 8.27
C GLY A 36 7.67 -28.76 6.88
N LEU A 37 8.11 -27.50 6.74
CA LEU A 37 8.65 -27.02 5.47
C LEU A 37 10.16 -26.87 5.64
N ALA A 38 10.95 -27.71 4.97
CA ALA A 38 12.37 -27.57 4.87
C ALA A 38 12.71 -26.17 4.36
N VAL A 39 13.01 -25.26 5.26
CA VAL A 39 13.53 -23.93 4.97
C VAL A 39 14.91 -24.16 4.36
N SER A 40 15.14 -23.67 3.14
CA SER A 40 16.47 -23.64 2.56
C SER A 40 17.40 -22.95 3.56
N ALA A 41 18.60 -23.51 3.76
CA ALA A 41 19.58 -23.08 4.76
C ALA A 41 20.21 -21.70 4.49
N GLU A 42 19.63 -20.87 3.60
CA GLU A 42 20.10 -19.53 3.28
C GLU A 42 19.32 -18.49 4.07
N SER A 43 20.04 -17.65 4.79
CA SER A 43 19.48 -16.45 5.39
C SER A 43 19.09 -15.44 4.31
N PRO A 44 18.02 -14.64 4.50
CA PRO A 44 17.70 -13.56 3.59
C PRO A 44 18.83 -12.55 3.50
N LEU A 45 19.00 -11.91 2.35
CA LEU A 45 19.94 -10.81 2.15
C LEU A 45 19.59 -9.62 3.05
N PHE A 46 18.30 -9.36 3.19
CA PHE A 46 17.71 -8.39 4.12
C PHE A 46 16.19 -8.65 4.26
N THR A 47 15.61 -8.05 5.30
CA THR A 47 14.20 -8.12 5.61
C THR A 47 13.60 -6.72 5.77
N PHE A 48 12.33 -6.55 5.46
CA PHE A 48 11.64 -5.29 5.72
C PHE A 48 10.16 -5.48 6.02
N GLY A 49 9.65 -4.61 6.91
CA GLY A 49 8.22 -4.52 7.18
C GLY A 49 7.52 -3.59 6.20
N VAL A 50 6.25 -3.85 5.88
CA VAL A 50 5.44 -2.96 5.03
C VAL A 50 4.08 -2.71 5.67
N VAL A 51 3.70 -1.44 5.71
CA VAL A 51 2.35 -0.95 6.03
C VAL A 51 1.88 0.02 4.95
N THR A 52 0.57 0.06 4.71
CA THR A 52 -0.05 0.97 3.74
C THR A 52 -1.51 1.22 4.08
N ASP A 53 -2.04 2.34 3.60
CA ASP A 53 -3.47 2.64 3.67
C ASP A 53 -4.02 2.48 5.10
N VAL A 54 -3.35 3.11 6.06
CA VAL A 54 -3.73 3.13 7.48
C VAL A 54 -4.96 4.01 7.66
N HIS A 55 -5.04 5.15 6.93
CA HIS A 55 -6.14 6.11 6.93
C HIS A 55 -6.62 6.46 8.34
N TYR A 56 -5.71 6.59 9.31
CA TYR A 56 -6.13 6.90 10.66
C TYR A 56 -6.89 8.24 10.72
N SER A 57 -8.02 8.22 11.39
CA SER A 57 -8.75 9.43 11.75
C SER A 57 -9.55 9.17 13.04
N ASN A 58 -9.49 10.11 13.96
CA ASN A 58 -10.30 10.10 15.18
C ASN A 58 -11.61 10.90 15.05
N VAL A 59 -11.81 11.56 13.90
CA VAL A 59 -13.01 12.39 13.63
C VAL A 59 -13.95 11.74 12.61
N LYS A 60 -13.50 10.70 11.89
CA LYS A 60 -14.34 9.97 10.94
C LYS A 60 -14.99 8.76 11.58
N GLU A 61 -16.28 8.63 11.33
CA GLU A 61 -17.03 7.44 11.71
C GLU A 61 -16.68 6.26 10.80
N THR A 62 -16.81 5.05 11.35
CA THR A 62 -16.68 3.82 10.55
C THR A 62 -17.66 3.85 9.39
N TRP A 63 -17.13 3.65 8.18
CA TRP A 63 -17.92 3.62 6.96
C TRP A 63 -17.63 2.35 6.16
N ALA A 64 -18.67 1.59 5.84
CA ALA A 64 -18.55 0.28 5.20
C ALA A 64 -17.59 -0.64 5.99
N ALA A 65 -16.51 -1.12 5.35
CA ALA A 65 -15.49 -1.94 6.01
C ALA A 65 -14.38 -1.12 6.68
N ARG A 66 -14.32 0.20 6.49
CA ARG A 66 -13.22 1.06 6.95
C ARG A 66 -13.28 1.35 8.44
N ARG A 67 -12.19 1.09 9.16
CA ARG A 67 -12.05 1.20 10.62
C ARG A 67 -11.06 2.29 11.02
N TYR A 68 -11.41 3.57 10.77
CA TYR A 68 -10.51 4.72 10.89
C TYR A 68 -9.80 4.82 12.23
N ALA A 69 -10.53 4.83 13.34
CA ALA A 69 -9.92 4.96 14.67
C ALA A 69 -9.16 3.71 15.12
N GLU A 70 -9.61 2.53 14.71
CA GLU A 70 -8.99 1.25 15.06
C GLU A 70 -7.66 1.03 14.35
N SER A 71 -7.44 1.68 13.20
CA SER A 71 -6.22 1.49 12.39
C SER A 71 -4.94 1.95 13.10
N GLY A 72 -5.04 2.85 14.09
CA GLY A 72 -3.91 3.20 14.95
C GLY A 72 -3.40 2.04 15.79
N GLU A 73 -4.31 1.20 16.34
CA GLU A 73 -3.92 -0.01 17.07
C GLU A 73 -3.35 -1.07 16.13
N LYS A 74 -3.92 -1.22 14.95
CA LYS A 74 -3.38 -2.11 13.90
C LYS A 74 -1.95 -1.73 13.52
N LEU A 75 -1.68 -0.43 13.37
CA LEU A 75 -0.32 0.05 13.10
C LEU A 75 0.63 -0.24 14.27
N ARG A 76 0.18 -0.06 15.51
CA ARG A 76 0.99 -0.37 16.71
C ARG A 76 1.34 -1.86 16.77
N GLU A 77 0.39 -2.73 16.49
CA GLU A 77 0.62 -4.18 16.37
C GLU A 77 1.65 -4.52 15.29
N ALA A 78 1.53 -3.91 14.10
CA ALA A 78 2.47 -4.11 13.00
C ALA A 78 3.90 -3.69 13.37
N VAL A 79 4.08 -2.48 13.94
CA VAL A 79 5.39 -2.00 14.39
C VAL A 79 5.99 -2.91 15.47
N ALA A 80 5.18 -3.37 16.43
CA ALA A 80 5.64 -4.31 17.45
C ALA A 80 6.06 -5.65 16.82
N ALA A 81 5.37 -6.14 15.79
CA ALA A 81 5.75 -7.35 15.07
C ALA A 81 7.06 -7.17 14.30
N PHE A 82 7.27 -6.02 13.65
CA PHE A 82 8.52 -5.68 12.97
C PHE A 82 9.71 -5.62 13.93
N ASN A 83 9.51 -5.03 15.12
CA ASN A 83 10.53 -4.98 16.16
C ASN A 83 10.89 -6.39 16.68
N ARG A 84 9.89 -7.26 16.91
CA ARG A 84 10.15 -8.66 17.30
C ARG A 84 10.88 -9.46 16.21
N ALA A 85 10.58 -9.18 14.96
CA ALA A 85 11.21 -9.84 13.82
C ALA A 85 12.59 -9.26 13.47
N HIS A 86 13.02 -8.17 14.11
CA HIS A 86 14.28 -7.48 13.84
C HIS A 86 14.47 -7.16 12.37
N VAL A 87 13.42 -6.60 11.69
CA VAL A 87 13.53 -6.21 10.29
C VAL A 87 14.60 -5.14 10.10
N ASP A 88 15.25 -5.12 8.93
CA ASP A 88 16.31 -4.14 8.63
C ASP A 88 15.77 -2.73 8.43
N PHE A 89 14.54 -2.60 7.94
CA PHE A 89 13.83 -1.32 7.79
C PHE A 89 12.31 -1.55 7.66
N VAL A 90 11.55 -0.49 7.73
CA VAL A 90 10.10 -0.48 7.51
C VAL A 90 9.78 0.46 6.36
N VAL A 91 8.78 0.13 5.55
CA VAL A 91 8.24 0.96 4.48
C VAL A 91 6.79 1.30 4.78
N SER A 92 6.47 2.58 4.80
CA SER A 92 5.11 3.10 4.74
C SER A 92 4.81 3.55 3.31
N LEU A 93 3.84 2.90 2.66
CA LEU A 93 3.48 3.15 1.27
C LEU A 93 2.43 4.26 1.09
N GLY A 94 2.20 5.08 2.13
CA GLY A 94 1.28 6.22 2.06
C GLY A 94 -0.12 5.95 2.60
N ASP A 95 -0.95 6.99 2.54
CA ASP A 95 -2.29 7.04 3.11
C ASP A 95 -2.29 6.70 4.62
N MET A 96 -1.40 7.38 5.36
CA MET A 96 -1.25 7.17 6.81
C MET A 96 -2.38 7.81 7.60
N ILE A 97 -2.90 8.93 7.11
CA ILE A 97 -4.05 9.65 7.67
C ILE A 97 -5.17 9.75 6.62
N ASP A 98 -6.35 10.22 7.04
CA ASP A 98 -7.46 10.48 6.12
C ASP A 98 -7.92 11.95 6.20
N GLY A 99 -7.06 12.86 5.73
CA GLY A 99 -7.39 14.28 5.55
C GLY A 99 -7.46 15.12 6.84
N ASP A 100 -7.01 14.61 7.97
CA ASP A 100 -6.91 15.35 9.24
C ASP A 100 -5.47 15.33 9.77
N ILE A 101 -4.80 16.49 9.69
CA ILE A 101 -3.40 16.61 10.14
C ILE A 101 -3.22 16.31 11.62
N GLY A 102 -4.23 16.55 12.46
CA GLY A 102 -4.20 16.22 13.89
C GLY A 102 -4.01 14.71 14.13
N SER A 103 -4.37 13.88 13.16
CA SER A 103 -4.17 12.43 13.20
C SER A 103 -2.69 12.02 13.27
N TYR A 104 -1.75 12.85 12.79
CA TYR A 104 -0.32 12.57 12.92
C TYR A 104 0.18 12.59 14.36
N ALA A 105 -0.49 13.29 15.27
CA ALA A 105 -0.17 13.22 16.70
C ALA A 105 -0.28 11.80 17.29
N VAL A 106 -1.08 10.94 16.65
CA VAL A 106 -1.22 9.52 17.01
C VAL A 106 -0.28 8.65 16.17
N ILE A 107 -0.23 8.87 14.87
CA ILE A 107 0.50 8.00 13.93
C ILE A 107 2.01 8.14 14.06
N ARG A 108 2.53 9.38 14.21
CA ARG A 108 3.98 9.62 14.29
C ARG A 108 4.65 8.89 15.44
N PRO A 109 4.18 8.98 16.70
CA PRO A 109 4.80 8.25 17.82
C PRO A 109 4.80 6.72 17.63
N ILE A 110 3.79 6.18 16.94
CA ILE A 110 3.74 4.74 16.66
C ILE A 110 4.85 4.36 15.67
N LEU A 111 5.02 5.12 14.59
CA LEU A 111 6.09 4.88 13.61
C LEU A 111 7.49 5.08 14.21
N GLU A 112 7.66 6.10 15.07
CA GLU A 112 8.89 6.38 15.81
C GLU A 112 9.23 5.26 16.82
N GLY A 113 8.24 4.47 17.24
CA GLY A 113 8.43 3.26 18.04
C GLY A 113 9.07 2.09 17.28
N SER A 114 9.33 2.23 15.98
CA SER A 114 10.09 1.24 15.21
C SER A 114 11.57 1.28 15.59
N ALA A 115 12.13 0.12 15.92
CA ALA A 115 13.58 -0.03 16.18
C ALA A 115 14.41 0.09 14.89
N ALA A 116 13.79 -0.15 13.73
CA ALA A 116 14.40 -0.06 12.40
C ALA A 116 14.03 1.28 11.73
N PRO A 117 14.87 1.81 10.81
CA PRO A 117 14.54 3.00 10.03
C PRO A 117 13.22 2.84 9.27
N VAL A 118 12.40 3.89 9.24
CA VAL A 118 11.12 3.91 8.51
C VAL A 118 11.25 4.80 7.28
N TYR A 119 11.14 4.22 6.09
CA TYR A 119 11.04 4.95 4.82
C TYR A 119 9.57 5.22 4.50
N LYS A 120 9.25 6.45 4.18
CA LYS A 120 7.86 6.91 4.00
C LYS A 120 7.70 7.57 2.64
N ILE A 121 6.60 7.25 1.97
CA ILE A 121 6.09 7.98 0.80
C ILE A 121 4.66 8.42 1.09
N LEU A 122 4.17 9.40 0.35
CA LEU A 122 2.81 9.91 0.51
C LEU A 122 1.83 9.15 -0.40
N GLY A 123 0.64 8.88 0.14
CA GLY A 123 -0.55 8.56 -0.64
C GLY A 123 -1.40 9.79 -0.90
N ASN A 124 -2.51 9.64 -1.62
CA ASN A 124 -3.36 10.77 -1.97
C ASN A 124 -4.16 11.33 -0.78
N HIS A 125 -4.46 10.54 0.24
CA HIS A 125 -5.14 10.98 1.45
C HIS A 125 -4.22 11.72 2.44
N ASP A 126 -2.91 11.65 2.28
CA ASP A 126 -1.94 12.43 3.05
C ASP A 126 -1.82 13.88 2.54
N TYR A 127 -2.38 14.20 1.36
CA TYR A 127 -2.39 15.57 0.83
C TYR A 127 -3.55 16.37 1.42
N LEU A 128 -3.21 17.40 2.19
CA LEU A 128 -4.16 18.34 2.81
C LEU A 128 -4.28 19.66 2.02
N GLY A 129 -3.48 19.79 0.98
CA GLY A 129 -3.43 20.96 0.11
C GLY A 129 -2.38 20.81 -0.98
N PRO A 130 -2.25 21.78 -1.89
CA PRO A 130 -1.26 21.75 -2.93
C PRO A 130 0.16 21.64 -2.38
N TYR A 131 1.04 20.92 -3.09
CA TYR A 131 2.45 20.83 -2.74
C TYR A 131 3.07 22.23 -2.59
N GLY A 132 3.79 22.46 -1.48
CA GLY A 132 4.34 23.76 -1.15
C GLY A 132 3.40 24.69 -0.35
N SER A 133 2.12 24.32 -0.16
CA SER A 133 1.23 25.00 0.80
C SER A 133 1.73 24.83 2.24
N GLU A 134 1.24 25.66 3.15
CA GLU A 134 1.59 25.52 4.57
C GLU A 134 1.15 24.17 5.13
N GLU A 135 -0.07 23.74 4.82
CA GLU A 135 -0.61 22.45 5.24
C GLU A 135 0.26 21.30 4.72
N GLN A 136 0.64 21.32 3.45
CA GLN A 136 1.48 20.27 2.89
C GLN A 136 2.89 20.26 3.48
N ARG A 137 3.49 21.42 3.75
CA ARG A 137 4.78 21.49 4.46
C ARG A 137 4.68 20.87 5.84
N ARG A 138 3.61 21.13 6.59
CA ARG A 138 3.39 20.50 7.90
C ARG A 138 3.28 18.97 7.80
N VAL A 139 2.60 18.43 6.78
CA VAL A 139 2.56 16.97 6.55
C VAL A 139 3.95 16.40 6.32
N LEU A 140 4.76 17.03 5.48
CA LEU A 140 6.13 16.60 5.22
C LEU A 140 7.01 16.66 6.48
N GLU A 141 6.88 17.73 7.27
CA GLU A 141 7.57 17.90 8.55
C GLU A 141 7.16 16.83 9.57
N GLU A 142 5.85 16.58 9.75
CA GLU A 142 5.34 15.56 10.66
C GLU A 142 5.83 14.16 10.29
N LEU A 143 5.99 13.87 9.02
CA LEU A 143 6.52 12.59 8.54
C LEU A 143 8.03 12.55 8.39
N GLY A 144 8.73 13.70 8.52
CA GLY A 144 10.17 13.80 8.29
C GLY A 144 10.58 13.50 6.85
N ILE A 145 9.73 13.86 5.88
CA ILE A 145 9.98 13.67 4.45
C ILE A 145 10.63 14.95 3.89
N SER A 146 11.89 14.85 3.46
CA SER A 146 12.62 15.96 2.84
C SER A 146 12.48 16.01 1.31
N GLU A 147 12.35 14.83 0.69
CA GLU A 147 12.24 14.68 -0.76
C GLU A 147 11.05 13.78 -1.09
N PRO A 148 10.20 14.15 -2.08
CA PRO A 148 9.00 13.37 -2.41
C PRO A 148 9.33 12.04 -3.08
N TYR A 149 10.50 11.90 -3.71
CA TYR A 149 11.03 10.65 -4.26
C TYR A 149 12.54 10.57 -4.03
N PHE A 150 13.04 9.39 -3.70
CA PHE A 150 14.45 9.20 -3.34
C PHE A 150 14.89 7.74 -3.58
N SER A 151 16.18 7.48 -3.44
CA SER A 151 16.72 6.12 -3.50
C SER A 151 17.63 5.80 -2.31
N VAL A 152 17.65 4.52 -1.93
CA VAL A 152 18.55 3.97 -0.90
C VAL A 152 19.19 2.70 -1.45
N VAL A 153 20.47 2.48 -1.15
CA VAL A 153 21.16 1.23 -1.51
C VAL A 153 21.34 0.37 -0.27
N ARG A 154 20.97 -0.90 -0.37
CA ARG A 154 21.14 -1.89 0.70
C ARG A 154 21.44 -3.26 0.12
N ASN A 155 22.55 -3.86 0.56
CA ASN A 155 22.94 -5.25 0.24
C ASN A 155 22.82 -5.61 -1.26
N GLY A 156 23.33 -4.72 -2.15
CA GLY A 156 23.29 -4.92 -3.60
C GLY A 156 21.93 -4.64 -4.26
N TYR A 157 20.98 -4.08 -3.51
CA TYR A 157 19.71 -3.60 -4.03
C TYR A 157 19.64 -2.08 -3.95
N ARG A 158 19.17 -1.46 -5.03
CA ARG A 158 18.70 -0.07 -5.06
C ARG A 158 17.20 -0.06 -4.88
N LEU A 159 16.75 0.60 -3.82
CA LEU A 159 15.38 0.80 -3.44
C LEU A 159 14.94 2.17 -3.95
N LEU A 160 13.99 2.23 -4.89
CA LEU A 160 13.46 3.48 -5.43
C LEU A 160 12.11 3.76 -4.79
N PHE A 161 12.00 4.87 -4.08
CA PHE A 161 10.76 5.37 -3.49
C PHE A 161 10.21 6.46 -4.40
N LEU A 162 9.01 6.26 -4.95
CA LEU A 162 8.42 7.11 -5.98
C LEU A 162 7.27 7.92 -5.42
N ASP A 163 7.15 9.16 -5.86
CA ASP A 163 5.96 9.97 -5.66
C ASP A 163 4.95 9.71 -6.78
N SER A 164 3.90 8.97 -6.47
CA SER A 164 2.80 8.69 -7.39
C SER A 164 1.80 9.86 -7.52
N ASN A 165 1.96 10.91 -6.71
CA ASN A 165 1.12 12.11 -6.68
C ASN A 165 1.76 13.29 -7.44
N ASP A 166 2.95 13.10 -8.02
CA ASP A 166 3.78 14.13 -8.67
C ASP A 166 2.98 14.95 -9.70
N ILE A 167 2.18 14.28 -10.54
CA ILE A 167 1.19 14.92 -11.42
C ILE A 167 -0.20 14.49 -10.96
N SER A 168 -0.90 15.40 -10.28
CA SER A 168 -2.25 15.13 -9.76
C SER A 168 -3.05 16.43 -9.60
N VAL A 169 -4.37 16.31 -9.59
CA VAL A 169 -5.28 17.48 -9.46
C VAL A 169 -5.53 17.91 -8.01
N TYR A 170 -4.90 17.27 -7.04
CA TYR A 170 -5.02 17.59 -5.61
C TYR A 170 -3.70 18.04 -4.98
N ALA A 171 -2.55 17.58 -5.50
CA ALA A 171 -1.23 17.91 -4.95
C ALA A 171 -0.61 19.20 -5.49
N ARG A 172 -1.29 19.89 -6.41
CA ARG A 172 -0.77 21.10 -7.06
C ARG A 172 -1.77 22.24 -6.97
N ALA A 173 -1.27 23.49 -6.85
CA ALA A 173 -2.11 24.68 -6.89
C ALA A 173 -2.81 24.79 -8.25
N LYS A 174 -4.08 25.16 -8.27
CA LYS A 174 -4.90 25.23 -9.49
C LYS A 174 -4.33 26.16 -10.57
N GLU A 175 -3.56 27.16 -10.14
CA GLU A 175 -2.94 28.15 -11.00
C GLU A 175 -1.56 27.71 -11.50
N SER A 176 -1.05 26.56 -11.07
CA SER A 176 0.28 26.06 -11.45
C SER A 176 0.28 25.37 -12.82
N PRO A 177 1.40 25.43 -13.56
CA PRO A 177 1.56 24.65 -14.79
C PRO A 177 1.40 23.15 -14.59
N GLU A 178 1.84 22.63 -13.44
CA GLU A 178 1.73 21.20 -13.07
C GLU A 178 0.27 20.77 -12.89
N TYR A 179 -0.58 21.64 -12.31
CA TYR A 179 -2.01 21.38 -12.25
C TYR A 179 -2.64 21.36 -13.65
N ALA A 180 -2.25 22.30 -14.51
CA ALA A 180 -2.75 22.36 -15.89
C ALA A 180 -2.35 21.09 -16.67
N GLU A 181 -1.12 20.59 -16.49
CA GLU A 181 -0.67 19.30 -17.04
C GLU A 181 -1.53 18.13 -16.52
N ALA A 182 -1.74 18.07 -15.20
CA ALA A 182 -2.54 17.03 -14.56
C ALA A 182 -3.99 17.05 -15.06
N ALA A 183 -4.61 18.21 -15.14
CA ALA A 183 -5.98 18.38 -15.60
C ALA A 183 -6.14 17.95 -17.07
N ALA A 184 -5.19 18.36 -17.93
CA ALA A 184 -5.18 17.97 -19.35
C ALA A 184 -5.01 16.45 -19.54
N LEU A 185 -4.10 15.83 -18.77
CA LEU A 185 -3.90 14.38 -18.79
C LEU A 185 -5.15 13.62 -18.33
N LEU A 186 -5.75 14.04 -17.20
CA LEU A 186 -6.97 13.44 -16.69
C LEU A 186 -8.13 13.55 -17.69
N ASP A 187 -8.28 14.70 -18.34
CA ASP A 187 -9.31 14.91 -19.35
C ASP A 187 -9.08 14.03 -20.60
N LEU A 188 -7.82 13.88 -21.04
CA LEU A 188 -7.46 12.96 -22.13
C LEU A 188 -7.85 11.50 -21.76
N LEU A 189 -7.52 11.04 -20.56
CA LEU A 189 -7.85 9.71 -20.07
C LEU A 189 -9.36 9.49 -20.00
N LYS A 190 -10.11 10.48 -19.51
CA LYS A 190 -11.58 10.42 -19.49
C LYS A 190 -12.17 10.27 -20.89
N ARG A 191 -11.68 11.07 -21.85
CA ARG A 191 -12.12 10.96 -23.26
C ARG A 191 -11.79 9.63 -23.91
N SER A 192 -10.68 9.00 -23.51
CA SER A 192 -10.30 7.66 -24.00
C SER A 192 -11.06 6.53 -23.31
N GLY A 193 -11.86 6.81 -22.28
CA GLY A 193 -12.56 5.79 -21.50
C GLY A 193 -11.63 4.97 -20.58
N ALA A 194 -10.45 5.49 -20.26
CA ALA A 194 -9.50 4.79 -19.40
C ALA A 194 -10.07 4.57 -17.98
N ALA A 195 -10.00 3.34 -17.47
CA ALA A 195 -10.56 2.99 -16.17
C ALA A 195 -9.91 3.77 -15.02
N ASN A 196 -8.59 4.08 -15.14
CA ASN A 196 -7.82 4.83 -14.18
C ASN A 196 -7.99 6.36 -14.25
N ALA A 197 -8.89 6.87 -15.11
CA ALA A 197 -9.23 8.29 -15.22
C ALA A 197 -10.00 8.78 -13.97
N ARG A 198 -9.41 8.61 -12.80
CA ARG A 198 -9.98 8.97 -11.49
C ARG A 198 -9.21 10.12 -10.87
N GLN A 199 -9.93 11.05 -10.23
CA GLN A 199 -9.32 12.24 -9.62
C GLN A 199 -8.40 11.91 -8.43
N TYR A 200 -8.60 10.78 -7.80
CA TYR A 200 -7.77 10.30 -6.69
C TYR A 200 -6.48 9.60 -7.13
N ASN A 201 -6.29 9.37 -8.43
CA ASN A 201 -5.05 8.88 -8.99
C ASN A 201 -4.13 10.04 -9.40
N GLY A 202 -2.89 9.70 -9.71
CA GLY A 202 -1.87 10.61 -10.21
C GLY A 202 -0.99 9.95 -11.23
N ALA A 203 0.09 10.64 -11.60
CA ALA A 203 1.11 10.14 -12.50
C ALA A 203 2.51 10.53 -12.03
N VAL A 204 3.52 9.80 -12.49
CA VAL A 204 4.93 10.15 -12.37
C VAL A 204 5.28 11.17 -13.45
N GLY A 205 5.69 12.37 -13.04
CA GLY A 205 6.02 13.48 -13.90
C GLY A 205 7.33 13.30 -14.68
N LYS A 206 7.62 14.23 -15.60
CA LYS A 206 8.79 14.16 -16.47
C LYS A 206 10.10 14.15 -15.68
N ALA A 207 10.27 15.08 -14.74
CA ALA A 207 11.50 15.21 -13.96
C ALA A 207 11.81 13.94 -13.15
N GLN A 208 10.79 13.36 -12.52
CA GLN A 208 10.92 12.12 -11.78
C GLN A 208 11.23 10.93 -12.71
N ARG A 209 10.60 10.83 -13.90
CA ARG A 209 10.95 9.80 -14.89
C ARG A 209 12.40 9.89 -15.34
N GLU A 210 12.90 11.09 -15.58
CA GLU A 210 14.32 11.32 -15.94
C GLU A 210 15.24 10.91 -14.77
N TRP A 211 14.86 11.20 -13.53
CA TRP A 211 15.57 10.73 -12.35
C TRP A 211 15.52 9.18 -12.26
N MET A 212 14.38 8.53 -12.48
CA MET A 212 14.27 7.07 -12.52
C MET A 212 15.23 6.47 -13.56
N VAL A 213 15.31 7.04 -14.77
CA VAL A 213 16.24 6.60 -15.80
C VAL A 213 17.69 6.64 -15.31
N ARG A 214 18.09 7.74 -14.66
CA ARG A 214 19.45 7.87 -14.09
C ARG A 214 19.71 6.83 -12.99
N GLU A 215 18.76 6.61 -12.09
CA GLU A 215 18.92 5.64 -11.01
C GLU A 215 18.96 4.19 -11.52
N LEU A 216 18.12 3.86 -12.49
CA LEU A 216 18.09 2.53 -13.14
C LEU A 216 19.40 2.26 -13.89
N ALA A 217 19.90 3.21 -14.69
CA ALA A 217 21.18 3.08 -15.38
C ALA A 217 22.36 2.95 -14.40
N ARG A 218 22.29 3.69 -13.26
CA ARG A 218 23.30 3.56 -12.18
C ARG A 218 23.25 2.20 -11.53
N ALA A 219 22.05 1.66 -11.26
CA ALA A 219 21.89 0.32 -10.71
C ALA A 219 22.48 -0.73 -11.65
N GLU A 220 22.15 -0.68 -12.93
CA GLU A 220 22.65 -1.60 -13.94
C GLU A 220 24.19 -1.55 -14.04
N SER A 221 24.78 -0.36 -14.10
CA SER A 221 26.24 -0.18 -14.18
C SER A 221 27.01 -0.69 -12.95
N ARG A 222 26.30 -0.80 -11.80
CA ARG A 222 26.87 -1.29 -10.53
C ARG A 222 26.52 -2.76 -10.22
N GLY A 223 25.74 -3.42 -11.09
CA GLY A 223 25.25 -4.77 -10.84
C GLY A 223 24.25 -4.84 -9.68
N GLU A 224 23.62 -3.71 -9.32
CA GLU A 224 22.59 -3.66 -8.29
C GLU A 224 21.26 -4.16 -8.86
N ARG A 225 20.44 -4.81 -8.03
CA ARG A 225 19.04 -5.10 -8.34
C ARG A 225 18.16 -3.96 -7.86
N VAL A 226 16.96 -3.84 -8.44
CA VAL A 226 16.05 -2.73 -8.12
C VAL A 226 14.71 -3.24 -7.60
N ILE A 227 14.25 -2.64 -6.50
CA ILE A 227 12.87 -2.72 -6.03
C ILE A 227 12.31 -1.30 -6.00
N CYS A 228 11.15 -1.10 -6.64
CA CYS A 228 10.44 0.18 -6.64
C CYS A 228 9.28 0.13 -5.65
N PHE A 229 9.06 1.22 -4.94
CA PHE A 229 7.96 1.45 -4.02
C PHE A 229 7.18 2.68 -4.47
N ALA A 230 5.86 2.57 -4.54
CA ALA A 230 4.96 3.68 -4.85
C ALA A 230 3.66 3.50 -4.06
N HIS A 231 2.89 4.57 -3.88
CA HIS A 231 1.54 4.39 -3.32
C HIS A 231 0.62 3.74 -4.36
N MET A 232 0.56 4.28 -5.57
CA MET A 232 -0.34 3.79 -6.63
C MET A 232 0.30 2.68 -7.46
N PRO A 233 -0.43 1.58 -7.75
CA PRO A 233 0.08 0.46 -8.53
C PRO A 233 0.17 0.78 -10.04
N LEU A 234 0.91 -0.09 -10.76
CA LEU A 234 0.97 -0.09 -12.22
C LEU A 234 0.07 -1.15 -12.83
N MET A 235 -0.32 -2.17 -12.06
CA MET A 235 -1.06 -3.34 -12.54
C MET A 235 -2.37 -3.53 -11.76
N PRO A 236 -3.38 -4.16 -12.36
CA PRO A 236 -3.45 -4.56 -13.78
C PRO A 236 -3.46 -3.35 -14.72
N PRO A 237 -3.10 -3.49 -16.02
CA PRO A 237 -2.98 -2.35 -16.94
C PRO A 237 -4.25 -1.52 -17.10
N ASP A 238 -5.41 -2.15 -16.98
CA ASP A 238 -6.75 -1.56 -17.06
C ASP A 238 -7.40 -1.31 -15.69
N GLY A 239 -6.60 -1.35 -14.62
CA GLY A 239 -7.07 -1.16 -13.24
C GLY A 239 -7.44 0.29 -12.93
N GLN A 240 -8.62 0.52 -12.34
CA GLN A 240 -9.09 1.87 -12.00
C GLN A 240 -8.25 2.60 -10.94
N PHE A 241 -7.44 1.89 -10.17
CA PHE A 241 -6.57 2.43 -9.11
C PHE A 241 -5.10 2.57 -9.54
N THR A 242 -4.78 2.32 -10.81
CA THR A 242 -3.41 2.43 -11.30
C THR A 242 -3.03 3.88 -11.58
N LEU A 243 -1.72 4.17 -11.59
CA LEU A 243 -1.19 5.44 -12.08
C LEU A 243 -1.79 5.80 -13.43
N TRP A 244 -2.04 7.08 -13.69
CA TRP A 244 -2.54 7.55 -14.99
C TRP A 244 -1.62 7.17 -16.15
N ASN A 245 -0.30 7.15 -15.90
CA ASN A 245 0.69 6.74 -16.89
C ASN A 245 1.34 5.38 -16.57
N ASN A 246 0.56 4.46 -15.97
CA ASN A 246 1.01 3.13 -15.57
C ASN A 246 1.73 2.37 -16.67
N GLY A 247 1.19 2.36 -17.89
CA GLY A 247 1.80 1.68 -19.05
C GLY A 247 3.17 2.26 -19.42
N GLN A 248 3.34 3.59 -19.34
CA GLN A 248 4.61 4.25 -19.61
C GLN A 248 5.67 3.87 -18.57
N ILE A 249 5.30 3.85 -17.27
CA ILE A 249 6.22 3.48 -16.20
C ILE A 249 6.55 1.99 -16.26
N ALA A 250 5.55 1.13 -16.46
CA ALA A 250 5.79 -0.30 -16.61
C ALA A 250 6.74 -0.62 -17.79
N ALA A 251 6.55 0.03 -18.94
CA ALA A 251 7.45 -0.09 -20.09
C ALA A 251 8.86 0.45 -19.81
N LEU A 252 8.99 1.52 -19.04
CA LEU A 252 10.29 2.02 -18.60
C LEU A 252 11.02 0.97 -17.77
N LEU A 253 10.38 0.40 -16.75
CA LEU A 253 10.98 -0.60 -15.87
C LEU A 253 11.42 -1.86 -16.62
N GLN A 254 10.65 -2.30 -17.64
CA GLN A 254 10.98 -3.47 -18.44
C GLN A 254 12.28 -3.33 -19.27
N ARG A 255 12.72 -2.11 -19.55
CA ARG A 255 13.98 -1.87 -20.28
C ARG A 255 15.23 -2.16 -19.46
N TYR A 256 15.08 -2.33 -18.14
CA TYR A 256 16.19 -2.55 -17.21
C TYR A 256 16.07 -3.93 -16.54
N PRO A 257 16.86 -4.92 -16.98
CA PRO A 257 16.81 -6.29 -16.43
C PRO A 257 17.15 -6.37 -14.93
N CYS A 258 17.76 -5.33 -14.36
CA CYS A 258 18.03 -5.25 -12.93
C CYS A 258 16.77 -5.05 -12.07
N VAL A 259 15.63 -4.62 -12.65
CA VAL A 259 14.39 -4.40 -11.91
C VAL A 259 13.73 -5.74 -11.56
N ARG A 260 13.46 -5.95 -10.28
CA ARG A 260 12.87 -7.19 -9.75
C ARG A 260 11.41 -7.04 -9.35
N ALA A 261 11.08 -5.94 -8.67
CA ALA A 261 9.72 -5.76 -8.16
C ALA A 261 9.28 -4.28 -8.15
N PHE A 262 7.96 -4.11 -8.21
CA PHE A 262 7.23 -2.87 -7.94
C PHE A 262 6.17 -3.15 -6.88
N LEU A 263 6.25 -2.48 -5.74
CA LEU A 263 5.41 -2.70 -4.56
C LEU A 263 4.53 -1.48 -4.32
N ALA A 264 3.21 -1.68 -4.16
CA ALA A 264 2.25 -0.58 -4.05
C ALA A 264 1.07 -0.89 -3.12
N GLY A 265 0.38 0.16 -2.65
CA GLY A 265 -0.86 0.16 -1.89
C GLY A 265 -2.08 0.60 -2.71
N HIS A 266 -2.86 1.56 -2.17
CA HIS A 266 -3.95 2.29 -2.81
C HIS A 266 -5.20 1.48 -3.17
N HIS A 267 -5.06 0.26 -3.65
CA HIS A 267 -6.19 -0.56 -4.11
C HIS A 267 -6.94 -1.22 -2.96
N HIS A 268 -6.34 -1.36 -1.80
CA HIS A 268 -6.83 -2.01 -0.56
C HIS A 268 -7.16 -3.51 -0.66
N LYS A 269 -7.36 -4.06 -1.86
CA LYS A 269 -7.76 -5.47 -2.03
C LYS A 269 -6.59 -6.44 -2.20
N GLY A 270 -5.39 -5.89 -2.34
CA GLY A 270 -4.20 -6.68 -2.63
C GLY A 270 -4.16 -7.25 -4.05
N GLY A 271 -3.08 -7.91 -4.37
CA GLY A 271 -2.87 -8.62 -5.62
C GLY A 271 -1.41 -8.79 -5.99
N ALA A 272 -1.13 -9.80 -6.81
CA ALA A 272 0.18 -10.01 -7.40
C ALA A 272 0.04 -10.21 -8.90
N HIS A 273 0.85 -9.48 -9.65
CA HIS A 273 0.87 -9.52 -11.10
C HIS A 273 2.31 -9.63 -11.58
N ARG A 274 2.51 -10.13 -12.77
CA ARG A 274 3.80 -10.14 -13.44
C ARG A 274 3.67 -9.49 -14.80
N PHE A 275 4.54 -8.53 -15.06
CA PHE A 275 4.67 -7.93 -16.38
C PHE A 275 6.12 -8.05 -16.83
N GLY A 276 6.37 -8.90 -17.84
CA GLY A 276 7.72 -9.33 -18.19
C GLY A 276 8.47 -9.96 -17.02
N SER A 277 9.66 -9.46 -16.73
CA SER A 277 10.49 -9.91 -15.60
C SER A 277 10.11 -9.26 -14.26
N VAL A 278 9.34 -8.16 -14.28
CA VAL A 278 9.02 -7.39 -13.06
C VAL A 278 7.80 -7.98 -12.35
N LEU A 279 7.95 -8.23 -11.06
CA LEU A 279 6.87 -8.58 -10.17
C LEU A 279 6.17 -7.30 -9.69
N HIS A 280 4.86 -7.24 -9.78
CA HIS A 280 4.02 -6.18 -9.23
C HIS A 280 3.21 -6.74 -8.08
N PHE A 281 3.42 -6.20 -6.88
CA PHE A 281 2.69 -6.62 -5.68
C PHE A 281 1.92 -5.44 -5.11
N ILE A 282 0.63 -5.66 -4.86
CA ILE A 282 -0.29 -4.68 -4.30
C ILE A 282 -0.71 -5.18 -2.93
N PHE A 283 -0.57 -4.33 -1.92
CA PHE A 283 -0.95 -4.66 -0.55
C PHE A 283 -2.44 -4.48 -0.29
N GLN A 284 -2.94 -5.19 0.69
CA GLN A 284 -4.24 -4.89 1.29
C GLN A 284 -4.13 -3.66 2.20
N GLY A 285 -5.15 -2.79 2.15
CA GLY A 285 -5.21 -1.61 3.00
C GLY A 285 -5.45 -1.95 4.47
N MET A 286 -4.62 -1.42 5.38
CA MET A 286 -4.75 -1.65 6.82
C MET A 286 -6.10 -1.18 7.37
N ILE A 287 -6.71 -0.17 6.76
CA ILE A 287 -8.01 0.38 7.15
C ILE A 287 -9.15 -0.63 7.04
N GLU A 288 -9.04 -1.64 6.15
CA GLU A 288 -10.16 -2.50 5.79
C GLU A 288 -10.40 -3.57 6.85
N GLY A 289 -11.68 -3.77 7.20
CA GLY A 289 -12.16 -4.85 8.07
C GLY A 289 -11.62 -4.85 9.50
N PRO A 290 -11.98 -5.84 10.29
CA PRO A 290 -11.50 -5.99 11.66
C PRO A 290 -10.07 -6.55 11.74
N ASP A 291 -9.67 -7.36 10.75
CA ASP A 291 -8.34 -7.96 10.71
C ASP A 291 -7.26 -6.94 10.36
N ASN A 292 -6.04 -7.18 10.81
CA ASN A 292 -4.90 -6.35 10.44
C ASN A 292 -4.36 -6.76 9.06
N HIS A 293 -3.69 -5.83 8.36
CA HIS A 293 -3.06 -6.08 7.06
C HIS A 293 -1.67 -5.45 7.06
N TYR A 294 -0.64 -6.29 7.22
CA TYR A 294 0.76 -5.90 7.07
C TYR A 294 1.60 -7.11 6.65
N ALA A 295 2.83 -6.91 6.25
CA ALA A 295 3.71 -8.01 5.86
C ALA A 295 5.17 -7.75 6.23
N ILE A 296 5.90 -8.86 6.42
CA ILE A 296 7.36 -8.87 6.47
C ILE A 296 7.88 -9.53 5.19
N PHE A 297 8.80 -8.86 4.53
CA PHE A 297 9.45 -9.30 3.31
C PHE A 297 10.85 -9.83 3.63
N GLU A 298 11.15 -11.00 3.11
CA GLU A 298 12.47 -11.61 3.16
C GLU A 298 13.02 -11.67 1.72
N VAL A 299 14.09 -10.95 1.46
CA VAL A 299 14.70 -10.88 0.13
C VAL A 299 15.84 -11.87 0.03
N TYR A 300 15.73 -12.80 -0.89
CA TYR A 300 16.74 -13.81 -1.19
C TYR A 300 17.38 -13.57 -2.58
N PRO A 301 18.51 -14.21 -2.89
CA PRO A 301 19.13 -14.09 -4.22
C PRO A 301 18.21 -14.51 -5.38
N ASP A 302 17.33 -15.49 -5.16
CA ASP A 302 16.48 -16.12 -6.18
C ASP A 302 14.98 -15.86 -6.03
N LYS A 303 14.55 -15.29 -4.88
CA LYS A 303 13.13 -15.15 -4.54
C LYS A 303 12.85 -14.01 -3.57
N LEU A 304 11.59 -13.66 -3.48
CA LEU A 304 10.98 -12.82 -2.46
C LEU A 304 9.99 -13.69 -1.66
N VAL A 305 10.15 -13.76 -0.35
CA VAL A 305 9.21 -14.40 0.55
C VAL A 305 8.45 -13.33 1.31
N ILE A 306 7.13 -13.44 1.31
CA ILE A 306 6.21 -12.52 1.95
C ILE A 306 5.55 -13.25 3.10
N ARG A 307 5.76 -12.77 4.31
CA ARG A 307 5.08 -13.22 5.52
C ARG A 307 3.94 -12.25 5.80
N GLY A 308 2.75 -12.66 5.40
CA GLY A 308 1.54 -11.86 5.59
C GLY A 308 0.95 -12.03 6.98
N TYR A 309 0.32 -10.98 7.49
CA TYR A 309 -0.38 -10.97 8.77
C TYR A 309 -1.83 -10.50 8.57
N GLY A 310 -2.72 -11.06 9.40
CA GLY A 310 -4.15 -10.84 9.26
C GLY A 310 -4.69 -11.44 7.95
N ALA A 311 -5.33 -10.64 7.12
CA ALA A 311 -5.82 -11.09 5.82
C ALA A 311 -4.77 -11.00 4.70
N GLN A 312 -3.63 -10.36 4.93
CA GLN A 312 -2.51 -10.39 4.00
C GLN A 312 -1.92 -11.81 3.92
N ARG A 313 -1.87 -12.39 2.73
CA ARG A 313 -1.45 -13.78 2.54
C ARG A 313 0.07 -13.94 2.52
N ASP A 314 0.54 -15.12 2.94
CA ASP A 314 1.91 -15.56 2.69
C ASP A 314 2.09 -15.87 1.21
N GLU A 315 3.21 -15.44 0.62
CA GLU A 315 3.55 -15.74 -0.77
C GLU A 315 5.05 -15.99 -0.91
N THR A 316 5.42 -16.77 -1.91
CA THR A 316 6.83 -16.94 -2.34
C THR A 316 6.91 -16.71 -3.84
N LEU A 317 7.63 -15.68 -4.23
CA LEU A 317 7.69 -15.19 -5.61
C LEU A 317 9.13 -15.28 -6.10
N ARG A 318 9.40 -16.14 -7.10
CA ARG A 318 10.75 -16.30 -7.66
C ARG A 318 11.07 -15.17 -8.62
N TRP A 319 12.34 -14.72 -8.59
CA TRP A 319 12.87 -13.83 -9.64
C TRP A 319 12.96 -14.59 -10.97
N LEU A 320 12.71 -13.90 -12.08
CA LEU A 320 12.97 -14.40 -13.43
C LEU A 320 14.38 -14.00 -13.85
#